data_b0da0a0db152a7278ec4a40b65b300e0
#
_entry.id   b0da0a0db152a7278ec4a40b65b300e0
#
_cell.length_a   1.000
_cell.length_b   1.000
_cell.length_c   1.000
_cell.angle_alpha   90.00
_cell.angle_beta   90.00
_cell.angle_gamma   90.00
#
_symmetry.space_group_name_H-M   'P 1'
#
loop_
_entity.id
_entity.type
_entity.pdbx_description
1 polymer ?
#
loop_
_entity_poly.entity_id
_entity_poly.type
_entity_poly.pdbx_seq_one_letter_code
_entity_poly.pdbx_strand_id
1 'polypeptide(L)' 'MNIDEAIRKRINEIVETNKTTLTALCLNSNLTPSTIFDFMSSKSKCPKVITIKKICSGANITLKEFFARDYFNRTEDVY' A
#
# COMPACT_ATOMS: atom_id res chain seq x y z
N MET A 1 10.30 10.43 6.39
CA MET A 1 9.68 9.08 6.39
C MET A 1 10.51 8.12 5.55
N ASN A 2 10.45 6.84 5.86
CA ASN A 2 11.10 5.81 5.04
C ASN A 2 10.12 5.25 4.00
N ILE A 3 10.60 4.34 3.13
CA ILE A 3 9.76 3.80 2.07
C ILE A 3 8.57 3.00 2.62
N ASP A 4 8.74 2.30 3.72
CA ASP A 4 7.64 1.55 4.34
C ASP A 4 6.53 2.49 4.79
N GLU A 5 6.89 3.59 5.42
CA GLU A 5 5.92 4.62 5.84
C GLU A 5 5.22 5.26 4.66
N ALA A 6 5.94 5.50 3.58
CA ALA A 6 5.36 6.06 2.35
C ALA A 6 4.32 5.10 1.76
N ILE A 7 4.62 3.79 1.75
CA ILE A 7 3.69 2.79 1.24
C ILE A 7 2.44 2.72 2.13
N ARG A 8 2.61 2.76 3.46
CA ARG A 8 1.47 2.78 4.39
C ARG A 8 0.58 4.00 4.14
N LYS A 9 1.21 5.16 4.00
CA LYS A 9 0.48 6.39 3.70
C LYS A 9 -0.32 6.27 2.40
N ARG A 10 0.28 5.70 1.37
CA ARG A 10 -0.39 5.53 0.07
C ARG A 10 -1.58 4.59 0.17
N ILE A 11 -1.44 3.48 0.89
CA ILE A 11 -2.54 2.54 1.10
C ILE A 11 -3.70 3.23 1.83
N ASN A 12 -3.41 4.02 2.87
CA ASN A 12 -4.44 4.77 3.58
C ASN A 12 -5.14 5.78 2.66
N GLU A 13 -4.41 6.45 1.80
CA GLU A 13 -5.00 7.38 0.82
C GLU A 13 -5.96 6.66 -0.12
N ILE A 14 -5.57 5.47 -0.60
CA ILE A 14 -6.40 4.67 -1.49
C ILE A 14 -7.71 4.26 -0.79
N VAL A 15 -7.61 3.81 0.46
CA VAL A 15 -8.77 3.43 1.25
C VAL A 15 -9.73 4.62 1.40
N GLU A 16 -9.21 5.79 1.73
CA GLU A 16 -10.01 7.00 1.89
C GLU A 16 -10.62 7.47 0.57
N THR A 17 -9.83 7.50 -0.50
CA THR A 17 -10.28 7.96 -1.81
C THR A 17 -11.39 7.07 -2.35
N ASN A 18 -11.27 5.77 -2.17
CA ASN A 18 -12.27 4.81 -2.67
C ASN A 18 -13.43 4.62 -1.69
N LYS A 19 -13.42 5.33 -0.57
CA LYS A 19 -14.47 5.25 0.47
C LYS A 19 -14.73 3.79 0.88
N THR A 20 -13.65 3.05 1.10
CA THR A 20 -13.70 1.64 1.46
C THR A 20 -12.98 1.41 2.79
N THR A 21 -12.79 0.16 3.16
CA THR A 21 -12.01 -0.21 4.34
C THR A 21 -10.79 -1.01 3.91
N LEU A 22 -9.79 -1.09 4.79
CA LEU A 22 -8.61 -1.89 4.51
C LEU A 22 -8.97 -3.36 4.28
N THR A 23 -9.88 -3.91 5.08
CA THR A 23 -10.35 -5.29 4.93
C THR A 23 -10.98 -5.50 3.55
N ALA A 24 -11.89 -4.61 3.14
CA ALA A 24 -12.54 -4.72 1.83
C ALA A 24 -11.53 -4.61 0.69
N LEU A 25 -10.56 -3.70 0.82
CA LEU A 25 -9.49 -3.58 -0.19
C LEU A 25 -8.69 -4.88 -0.31
N CYS A 26 -8.33 -5.49 0.82
CA CYS A 26 -7.59 -6.76 0.82
C CYS A 26 -8.39 -7.88 0.15
N LEU A 27 -9.66 -8.00 0.47
CA LEU A 27 -10.53 -9.01 -0.13
C LEU A 27 -10.66 -8.81 -1.64
N ASN A 28 -10.84 -7.56 -2.08
CA ASN A 28 -10.92 -7.24 -3.51
C ASN A 28 -9.58 -7.43 -4.22
N SER A 29 -8.48 -7.42 -3.47
CA SER A 29 -7.13 -7.60 -4.00
C SER A 29 -6.67 -9.05 -3.95
N ASN A 30 -7.53 -9.96 -3.52
CA ASN A 30 -7.20 -11.38 -3.35
C ASN A 30 -6.01 -11.56 -2.39
N LEU A 31 -6.03 -10.80 -1.30
CA LEU A 31 -5.00 -10.84 -0.26
C LEU A 31 -5.62 -11.25 1.07
N THR A 32 -4.83 -11.94 1.88
CA THR A 32 -5.20 -12.23 3.27
C THR A 32 -5.12 -10.93 4.08
N PRO A 33 -6.20 -10.48 4.72
CA PRO A 33 -6.17 -9.21 5.46
C PRO A 33 -5.06 -9.17 6.53
N SER A 34 -4.78 -10.27 7.22
CA SER A 34 -3.75 -10.28 8.26
C SER A 34 -2.37 -9.88 7.74
N THR A 35 -2.02 -10.24 6.50
CA THR A 35 -0.73 -9.87 5.90
C THR A 35 -0.60 -8.35 5.80
N ILE A 36 -1.65 -7.69 5.35
CA ILE A 36 -1.63 -6.23 5.20
C ILE A 36 -1.77 -5.53 6.55
N PHE A 37 -2.58 -6.04 7.47
CA PHE A 37 -2.69 -5.48 8.81
C PHE A 37 -1.35 -5.54 9.55
N ASP A 38 -0.59 -6.63 9.39
CA ASP A 38 0.73 -6.74 10.00
C ASP A 38 1.68 -5.67 9.45
N PHE A 39 1.68 -5.46 8.15
CA PHE A 39 2.47 -4.40 7.54
C PHE A 39 2.02 -3.01 8.02
N MET A 40 0.71 -2.75 8.03
CA MET A 40 0.17 -1.45 8.45
C MET A 40 0.45 -1.13 9.91
N SER A 41 0.57 -2.16 10.76
CA SER A 41 0.90 -1.99 12.19
C SER A 41 2.41 -2.01 12.46
N SER A 42 3.24 -1.94 11.43
CA SER A 42 4.70 -1.91 11.50
C SER A 42 5.32 -3.22 12.04
N LYS A 43 4.58 -4.33 11.99
CA LYS A 43 5.07 -5.63 12.47
C LYS A 43 5.85 -6.38 11.40
N SER A 44 5.72 -6.01 10.14
CA SER A 44 6.42 -6.66 9.04
C SER A 44 7.07 -5.62 8.14
N LYS A 45 8.00 -6.11 7.33
CA LYS A 45 8.73 -5.26 6.37
C LYS A 45 7.88 -4.96 5.15
N CYS A 46 8.43 -4.11 4.27
CA CYS A 46 7.81 -3.71 3.03
C CYS A 46 7.27 -4.92 2.26
N PRO A 47 6.03 -4.85 1.75
CA PRO A 47 5.47 -5.94 0.97
C PRO A 47 6.21 -6.11 -0.35
N LYS A 48 6.11 -7.30 -0.92
CA LYS A 48 6.67 -7.58 -2.24
C LYS A 48 5.92 -6.78 -3.31
N VAL A 49 6.58 -6.56 -4.44
CA VAL A 49 5.97 -5.83 -5.56
C VAL A 49 4.68 -6.52 -6.02
N ILE A 50 4.65 -7.86 -6.01
CA ILE A 50 3.43 -8.58 -6.40
C ILE A 50 2.25 -8.25 -5.46
N THR A 51 2.52 -8.08 -4.17
CA THR A 51 1.49 -7.68 -3.21
C THR A 51 0.94 -6.28 -3.53
N ILE A 52 1.83 -5.35 -3.85
CA ILE A 52 1.44 -3.99 -4.26
C ILE A 52 0.63 -4.05 -5.56
N LYS A 53 1.03 -4.89 -6.50
CA LYS A 53 0.29 -5.06 -7.75
C LYS A 53 -1.14 -5.58 -7.50
N LYS A 54 -1.29 -6.51 -6.56
CA LYS A 54 -2.61 -7.01 -6.17
C LYS A 54 -3.47 -5.90 -5.56
N ILE A 55 -2.88 -5.07 -4.70
CA ILE A 55 -3.59 -3.91 -4.13
C ILE A 55 -4.06 -2.98 -5.23
N CYS A 56 -3.21 -2.70 -6.21
CA CYS A 56 -3.57 -1.86 -7.35
C CYS A 56 -4.75 -2.44 -8.12
N SER A 57 -4.74 -3.75 -8.35
CA SER A 57 -5.85 -4.43 -9.04
C SER A 57 -7.16 -4.31 -8.26
N GLY A 58 -7.10 -4.50 -6.94
CA GLY A 58 -8.28 -4.37 -6.08
C GLY A 58 -8.80 -2.95 -5.98
N ALA A 59 -7.92 -1.96 -6.12
CA ALA A 59 -8.27 -0.54 -6.09
C ALA A 59 -8.56 0.03 -7.48
N ASN A 60 -8.39 -0.77 -8.52
CA ASN A 60 -8.60 -0.37 -9.93
C ASN A 60 -7.69 0.79 -10.34
N ILE A 61 -6.42 0.70 -9.95
CA ILE A 61 -5.38 1.67 -10.34
C ILE A 61 -4.18 0.91 -10.90
N THR A 62 -3.29 1.64 -11.56
CA THR A 62 -2.04 1.08 -12.08
C THR A 62 -0.92 1.22 -11.05
N LEU A 63 0.18 0.47 -11.26
CA LEU A 63 1.39 0.66 -10.44
C LEU A 63 1.91 2.09 -10.56
N LYS A 64 1.85 2.66 -11.75
CA LYS A 64 2.24 4.05 -11.97
C LYS A 64 1.43 4.99 -11.11
N GLU A 65 0.12 4.80 -11.07
CA GLU A 65 -0.78 5.62 -10.26
C GLU A 65 -0.53 5.43 -8.77
N PHE A 66 -0.22 4.19 -8.35
CA PHE A 66 0.11 3.91 -6.95
C PHE A 66 1.31 4.76 -6.50
N PHE A 67 2.38 4.80 -7.31
CA PHE A 67 3.61 5.49 -6.97
C PHE A 67 3.65 6.95 -7.43
N ALA A 68 2.55 7.49 -7.95
CA ALA A 68 2.47 8.87 -8.43
C ALA A 68 2.29 9.86 -7.27
N ARG A 69 3.22 9.86 -6.33
CA ARG A 69 3.23 10.77 -5.18
C ARG A 69 4.67 11.19 -4.91
N ASP A 70 4.88 12.49 -4.68
CA ASP A 70 6.22 13.06 -4.46
C ASP A 70 6.90 12.47 -3.23
N TYR A 71 6.13 12.13 -2.20
CA TYR A 71 6.75 11.64 -0.97
C TYR A 71 7.48 10.32 -1.15
N PHE A 72 7.20 9.55 -2.20
CA PHE A 72 8.00 8.36 -2.52
C PHE A 72 9.43 8.72 -2.93
N ASN A 73 9.64 9.90 -3.50
CA ASN A 73 10.96 10.37 -3.92
C ASN A 73 11.71 11.09 -2.80
N ARG A 74 11.06 11.32 -1.67
CA ARG A 74 11.62 12.07 -0.53
C ARG A 74 11.86 11.20 0.69
N THR A 75 11.91 9.89 0.52
CA THR A 75 12.17 8.98 1.63
C THR A 75 13.63 9.08 2.06
N GLU A 76 13.88 8.75 3.33
CA GLU A 76 15.19 8.88 3.96
C GLU A 76 16.06 7.65 3.78
N ASP A 77 15.59 6.65 3.06
CA ASP A 77 16.34 5.42 2.81
C ASP A 77 17.59 5.72 2.00
N VAL A 78 18.70 5.13 2.42
CA VAL A 78 20.00 5.33 1.78
C VAL A 78 20.55 3.98 1.35
N TYR A 79 21.03 3.90 0.13
CA TYR A 79 21.57 2.65 -0.44
C TYR A 79 23.01 2.83 -0.88
#